data_08072075e53b2e2ed50240f7812bf75b
#
_entry.id   08072075e53b2e2ed50240f7812bf75b
#
_cell.length_a   1.000
_cell.length_b   1.000
_cell.length_c   1.000
_cell.angle_alpha   90.00
_cell.angle_beta   90.00
_cell.angle_gamma   90.00
#
_symmetry.space_group_name_H-M   'P 1'
#
loop_
_entity.id
_entity.type
_entity.pdbx_description
1 polymer ?
#
loop_
_entity_poly.entity_id
_entity_poly.type
_entity_poly.pdbx_seq_one_letter_code
_entity_poly.pdbx_strand_id
1 'polypeptide(L)'
;MLAKNGISLEVFLSEKGKREINEDFMIYHPNKFYLVCDGLGGNGNGKTASKLVAETVKESLINSKSISEAVEESERVLSSYKKKNPSTERMATTIAIAEILDNGVLVSWAGDSRVYQFRDGKIIFITSDHSWVANAVKKGVLRPVEALFHPRANE
;
A
#
# COMPACT_ATOMS: atom_id res chain seq x y z
N MET A 1 -17.53 -6.63 17.39
CA MET A 1 -18.55 -7.40 16.67
C MET A 1 -18.97 -6.56 15.48
N LEU A 2 -18.50 -6.88 14.28
CA LEU A 2 -19.05 -6.29 13.06
C LEU A 2 -20.48 -6.77 12.96
N ALA A 3 -21.42 -5.83 12.85
CA ALA A 3 -22.85 -6.17 12.82
C ALA A 3 -23.12 -7.08 11.63
N LYS A 4 -23.63 -8.27 11.85
CA LYS A 4 -24.01 -9.24 10.81
C LYS A 4 -25.09 -8.75 9.84
N ASN A 5 -25.60 -7.53 10.02
CA ASN A 5 -26.66 -6.91 9.22
C ASN A 5 -26.34 -5.45 8.83
N GLY A 6 -25.08 -5.04 8.81
CA GLY A 6 -24.70 -3.71 8.35
C GLY A 6 -24.65 -3.65 6.82
N ILE A 7 -25.24 -2.61 6.21
CA ILE A 7 -25.00 -2.27 4.82
C ILE A 7 -23.54 -1.86 4.71
N SER A 8 -22.72 -2.64 4.01
CA SER A 8 -21.38 -2.21 3.62
C SER A 8 -21.44 -1.58 2.22
N LEU A 9 -21.04 -0.32 2.11
CA LEU A 9 -20.84 0.33 0.83
C LEU A 9 -19.34 0.32 0.52
N GLU A 10 -18.96 -0.29 -0.57
CA GLU A 10 -17.60 -0.30 -1.08
C GLU A 10 -17.52 0.68 -2.26
N VAL A 11 -16.60 1.63 -2.19
CA VAL A 11 -16.37 2.61 -3.25
C VAL A 11 -14.91 2.52 -3.67
N PHE A 12 -14.69 2.37 -4.96
CA PHE A 12 -13.36 2.29 -5.56
C PHE A 12 -13.14 3.47 -6.50
N LEU A 13 -12.02 4.16 -6.32
CA LEU A 13 -11.59 5.23 -7.20
C LEU A 13 -10.12 5.03 -7.54
N SER A 14 -9.78 5.10 -8.82
CA SER A 14 -8.40 5.04 -9.29
C SER A 14 -8.25 6.00 -10.46
N GLU A 15 -7.48 7.06 -10.25
CA GLU A 15 -7.32 8.15 -11.20
C GLU A 15 -5.84 8.47 -11.41
N LYS A 16 -5.41 8.57 -12.67
CA LYS A 16 -4.02 8.91 -12.99
C LYS A 16 -3.63 10.36 -12.69
N GLY A 17 -4.61 11.22 -12.44
CA GLY A 17 -4.39 12.65 -12.26
C GLY A 17 -3.73 13.27 -13.50
N LYS A 18 -2.64 14.01 -13.29
CA LYS A 18 -1.85 14.65 -14.35
C LYS A 18 -0.79 13.74 -14.98
N ARG A 19 -0.67 12.51 -14.53
CA ARG A 19 0.30 11.53 -15.06
C ARG A 19 -0.18 11.01 -16.42
N GLU A 20 0.73 10.55 -17.25
CA GLU A 20 0.38 9.87 -18.51
C GLU A 20 -0.19 8.48 -18.26
N ILE A 21 0.38 7.77 -17.29
CA ILE A 21 0.01 6.41 -16.92
C ILE A 21 -0.41 6.40 -15.45
N ASN A 22 -1.46 5.66 -15.13
CA ASN A 22 -1.78 5.32 -13.75
C ASN A 22 -0.92 4.11 -13.35
N GLU A 23 -0.04 4.32 -12.37
CA GLU A 23 0.87 3.30 -11.84
C GLU A 23 0.33 2.66 -10.55
N ASP A 24 -0.82 3.13 -10.07
CA ASP A 24 -1.53 2.50 -8.95
C ASP A 24 -2.19 1.20 -9.38
N PHE A 25 -2.26 0.27 -8.45
CA PHE A 25 -3.01 -0.97 -8.62
C PHE A 25 -3.75 -1.33 -7.33
N MET A 26 -5.02 -1.71 -7.47
CA MET A 26 -5.81 -2.17 -6.33
C MET A 26 -6.43 -3.52 -6.60
N ILE A 27 -6.49 -4.33 -5.56
CA ILE A 27 -7.18 -5.62 -5.55
C ILE A 27 -7.98 -5.72 -4.26
N TYR A 28 -9.14 -6.33 -4.34
CA TYR A 28 -9.91 -6.67 -3.17
C TYR A 28 -10.53 -8.06 -3.29
N HIS A 29 -10.78 -8.65 -2.15
CA HIS A 29 -11.62 -9.83 -2.01
C HIS A 29 -12.70 -9.50 -0.97
N PRO A 30 -13.97 -9.43 -1.35
CA PRO A 30 -15.05 -9.03 -0.44
C PRO A 30 -14.99 -9.78 0.88
N ASN A 31 -15.14 -9.05 1.99
CA ASN A 31 -15.10 -9.59 3.36
C ASN A 31 -13.82 -10.34 3.76
N LYS A 32 -12.75 -10.24 2.97
CA LYS A 32 -11.45 -10.83 3.32
C LYS A 32 -10.34 -9.79 3.39
N PHE A 33 -10.06 -9.10 2.28
CA PHE A 33 -9.01 -8.09 2.28
C PHE A 33 -9.19 -7.04 1.18
N TYR A 34 -8.58 -5.89 1.40
CA TYR A 34 -8.42 -4.78 0.47
C TYR A 34 -6.94 -4.43 0.38
N LEU A 35 -6.44 -4.24 -0.82
CA LEU A 35 -5.03 -4.02 -1.10
C LEU A 35 -4.87 -2.90 -2.12
N VAL A 36 -3.99 -1.94 -1.82
CA VAL A 36 -3.58 -0.85 -2.72
C VAL A 36 -2.06 -0.83 -2.83
N CYS A 37 -1.57 -0.65 -4.04
CA CYS A 37 -0.16 -0.51 -4.36
C CYS A 37 0.02 0.73 -5.25
N ASP A 38 0.92 1.65 -4.88
CA ASP A 38 1.34 2.81 -5.68
C ASP A 38 2.71 2.51 -6.27
N GLY A 39 2.79 2.46 -7.59
CA GLY A 39 3.97 2.03 -8.32
C GLY A 39 4.94 3.17 -8.61
N LEU A 40 6.23 2.91 -8.47
CA LEU A 40 7.33 3.80 -8.77
C LEU A 40 8.26 3.20 -9.82
N GLY A 41 8.72 3.98 -10.81
CA GLY A 41 9.73 3.47 -11.74
C GLY A 41 9.86 4.18 -13.07
N GLY A 42 8.92 5.04 -13.43
CA GLY A 42 8.88 5.72 -14.73
C GLY A 42 8.67 4.74 -15.92
N ASN A 43 8.30 5.28 -17.10
CA ASN A 43 8.05 4.51 -18.31
C ASN A 43 7.11 3.29 -18.15
N GLY A 44 6.15 3.36 -17.21
CA GLY A 44 5.22 2.26 -16.90
C GLY A 44 5.80 1.13 -16.04
N ASN A 45 7.04 1.25 -15.58
CA ASN A 45 7.66 0.24 -14.71
C ASN A 45 6.98 0.20 -13.34
N GLY A 46 6.51 1.34 -12.81
CA GLY A 46 5.72 1.41 -11.59
C GLY A 46 4.42 0.63 -11.70
N LYS A 47 3.70 0.74 -12.82
CA LYS A 47 2.49 -0.04 -13.09
C LYS A 47 2.77 -1.54 -13.08
N THR A 48 3.91 -1.95 -13.64
CA THR A 48 4.33 -3.36 -13.63
C THR A 48 4.63 -3.83 -12.20
N ALA A 49 5.33 -2.99 -11.41
CA ALA A 49 5.66 -3.29 -10.03
C ALA A 49 4.40 -3.43 -9.15
N SER A 50 3.51 -2.44 -9.18
CA SER A 50 2.29 -2.43 -8.37
C SER A 50 1.37 -3.60 -8.71
N LYS A 51 1.21 -3.91 -10.00
CA LYS A 51 0.42 -5.04 -10.46
C LYS A 51 1.03 -6.38 -10.01
N LEU A 52 2.33 -6.57 -10.25
CA LEU A 52 3.02 -7.82 -9.92
C LEU A 52 2.96 -8.14 -8.42
N VAL A 53 3.22 -7.13 -7.58
CA VAL A 53 3.15 -7.26 -6.12
C VAL A 53 1.71 -7.56 -5.69
N ALA A 54 0.75 -6.78 -6.16
CA ALA A 54 -0.65 -6.95 -5.75
C ALA A 54 -1.22 -8.33 -6.14
N GLU A 55 -0.94 -8.82 -7.35
CA GLU A 55 -1.38 -10.14 -7.81
C GLU A 55 -0.72 -11.26 -6.98
N THR A 56 0.58 -11.17 -6.71
CA THR A 56 1.30 -12.16 -5.89
C THR A 56 0.75 -12.22 -4.46
N VAL A 57 0.52 -11.05 -3.85
CA VAL A 57 -0.07 -10.98 -2.50
C VAL A 57 -1.47 -11.56 -2.49
N LYS A 58 -2.32 -11.19 -3.45
CA LYS A 58 -3.66 -11.76 -3.59
C LYS A 58 -3.63 -13.29 -3.65
N GLU A 59 -2.81 -13.86 -4.52
CA GLU A 59 -2.69 -15.32 -4.67
C GLU A 59 -2.24 -15.98 -3.37
N SER A 60 -1.27 -15.40 -2.68
CA SER A 60 -0.78 -15.89 -1.40
C SER A 60 -1.87 -15.86 -0.31
N LEU A 61 -2.61 -14.76 -0.18
CA LEU A 61 -3.69 -14.63 0.81
C LEU A 61 -4.89 -15.55 0.50
N ILE A 62 -5.24 -15.74 -0.77
CA ILE A 62 -6.28 -16.71 -1.17
C ILE A 62 -5.87 -18.14 -0.80
N ASN A 63 -4.58 -18.46 -0.90
CA ASN A 63 -4.02 -19.75 -0.51
C ASN A 63 -3.71 -19.84 0.99
N SER A 64 -4.33 -18.98 1.81
CA SER A 64 -4.25 -19.00 3.28
C SER A 64 -2.85 -18.78 3.85
N LYS A 65 -1.96 -18.12 3.11
CA LYS A 65 -0.70 -17.62 3.67
C LYS A 65 -0.96 -16.39 4.53
N SER A 66 -0.12 -16.16 5.52
CA SER A 66 -0.12 -14.92 6.30
C SER A 66 0.29 -13.72 5.45
N ILE A 67 -0.07 -12.51 5.88
CA ILE A 67 0.36 -11.27 5.20
C ILE A 67 1.90 -11.20 5.10
N SER A 68 2.62 -11.60 6.14
CA SER A 68 4.10 -11.61 6.12
C SER A 68 4.64 -12.49 5.00
N GLU A 69 4.17 -13.74 4.91
CA GLU A 69 4.57 -14.67 3.85
C GLU A 69 4.19 -14.16 2.46
N ALA A 70 3.01 -13.54 2.33
CA ALA A 70 2.54 -12.96 1.08
C ALA A 70 3.43 -11.79 0.61
N VAL A 71 3.81 -10.91 1.52
CA VAL A 71 4.70 -9.78 1.24
C VAL A 71 6.11 -10.26 0.89
N GLU A 72 6.67 -11.19 1.65
CA GLU A 72 7.99 -11.78 1.35
C GLU A 72 8.01 -12.47 -0.02
N GLU A 73 6.95 -13.19 -0.37
CA GLU A 73 6.82 -13.80 -1.69
C GLU A 73 6.79 -12.76 -2.80
N SER A 74 6.00 -11.69 -2.60
CA SER A 74 5.90 -10.60 -3.57
C SER A 74 7.23 -9.89 -3.79
N GLU A 75 8.04 -9.71 -2.75
CA GLU A 75 9.38 -9.13 -2.85
C GLU A 75 10.33 -10.06 -3.63
N ARG A 76 10.27 -11.38 -3.39
CA ARG A 76 11.04 -12.36 -4.17
C ARG A 76 10.67 -12.34 -5.65
N VAL A 77 9.38 -12.28 -5.95
CA VAL A 77 8.88 -12.22 -7.35
C VAL A 77 9.33 -10.93 -8.01
N LEU A 78 9.18 -9.77 -7.34
CA LEU A 78 9.63 -8.48 -7.85
C LEU A 78 11.14 -8.46 -8.11
N SER A 79 11.93 -8.96 -7.17
CA SER A 79 13.39 -9.05 -7.30
C SER A 79 13.82 -9.97 -8.45
N SER A 80 13.13 -11.09 -8.63
CA SER A 80 13.38 -12.01 -9.73
C SER A 80 13.04 -11.40 -11.08
N TYR A 81 11.96 -10.62 -11.15
CA TYR A 81 11.58 -9.90 -12.37
C TYR A 81 12.65 -8.86 -12.75
N LYS A 82 13.11 -8.06 -11.77
CA LYS A 82 14.18 -7.05 -11.98
C LYS A 82 15.46 -7.68 -12.52
N LYS A 83 15.90 -8.81 -11.97
CA LYS A 83 17.09 -9.53 -12.43
C LYS A 83 16.99 -9.98 -13.88
N LYS A 84 15.79 -10.37 -14.34
CA LYS A 84 15.54 -10.79 -15.73
C LYS A 84 15.36 -9.60 -16.68
N ASN A 85 15.05 -8.42 -16.16
CA ASN A 85 14.74 -7.22 -16.93
C ASN A 85 15.54 -6.01 -16.39
N PRO A 86 16.82 -5.84 -16.74
CA PRO A 86 17.69 -4.80 -16.16
C PRO A 86 17.17 -3.37 -16.29
N SER A 87 16.37 -3.07 -17.32
CA SER A 87 15.73 -1.75 -17.48
C SER A 87 14.70 -1.41 -16.39
N THR A 88 14.31 -2.39 -15.59
CA THR A 88 13.33 -2.24 -14.51
C THR A 88 13.95 -2.19 -13.10
N GLU A 89 15.28 -2.03 -13.00
CA GLU A 89 16.02 -2.08 -11.74
C GLU A 89 15.46 -1.15 -10.65
N ARG A 90 15.00 0.04 -11.05
CA ARG A 90 14.47 1.05 -10.16
C ARG A 90 12.98 0.93 -9.87
N MET A 91 12.29 -0.04 -10.47
CA MET A 91 10.87 -0.19 -10.18
C MET A 91 10.65 -0.63 -8.74
N ALA A 92 9.66 -0.05 -8.12
CA ALA A 92 9.22 -0.36 -6.77
C ALA A 92 7.73 -0.10 -6.64
N THR A 93 7.15 -0.44 -5.52
CA THR A 93 5.77 -0.10 -5.19
C THR A 93 5.58 -0.01 -3.69
N THR A 94 4.64 0.82 -3.26
CA THR A 94 4.10 0.76 -1.92
C THR A 94 3.17 -0.43 -1.79
N ILE A 95 2.77 -0.74 -0.58
CA ILE A 95 1.71 -1.69 -0.29
C ILE A 95 0.94 -1.23 0.94
N ALA A 96 -0.39 -1.26 0.87
CA ALA A 96 -1.27 -1.06 2.01
C ALA A 96 -2.38 -2.11 1.96
N ILE A 97 -2.49 -2.92 3.02
CA ILE A 97 -3.42 -4.04 3.13
C ILE A 97 -4.30 -3.84 4.36
N ALA A 98 -5.60 -4.05 4.20
CA ALA A 98 -6.55 -4.19 5.28
C ALA A 98 -7.20 -5.58 5.18
N GLU A 99 -6.88 -6.48 6.09
CA GLU A 99 -7.44 -7.82 6.18
C GLU A 99 -8.58 -7.83 7.20
N ILE A 100 -9.72 -8.35 6.81
CA ILE A 100 -10.92 -8.43 7.64
C ILE A 100 -10.87 -9.72 8.46
N LEU A 101 -10.83 -9.58 9.77
CA LEU A 101 -10.84 -10.67 10.73
C LEU A 101 -12.19 -10.71 11.46
N ASP A 102 -12.51 -11.82 12.12
CA ASP A 102 -13.77 -11.98 12.87
C ASP A 102 -13.97 -10.91 13.95
N ASN A 103 -12.89 -10.41 14.54
CA ASN A 103 -12.91 -9.46 15.65
C ASN A 103 -12.28 -8.10 15.35
N GLY A 104 -11.95 -7.83 14.09
CA GLY A 104 -11.33 -6.55 13.73
C GLY A 104 -10.77 -6.49 12.31
N VAL A 105 -9.85 -5.56 12.10
CA VAL A 105 -9.12 -5.38 10.84
C VAL A 105 -7.63 -5.38 11.14
N LEU A 106 -6.90 -6.25 10.49
CA LEU A 106 -5.44 -6.23 10.50
C LEU A 106 -4.95 -5.32 9.36
N VAL A 107 -4.15 -4.31 9.72
CA VAL A 107 -3.57 -3.38 8.75
C VAL A 107 -2.07 -3.61 8.66
N SER A 108 -1.58 -3.79 7.43
CA SER A 108 -0.16 -3.92 7.12
C SER A 108 0.21 -3.01 5.96
N TRP A 109 1.35 -2.34 6.05
CA TRP A 109 1.77 -1.41 5.00
C TRP A 109 3.29 -1.28 4.90
N ALA A 110 3.75 -0.89 3.71
CA ALA A 110 5.10 -0.43 3.43
C ALA A 110 5.04 0.72 2.42
N GLY A 111 5.72 1.83 2.71
CA GLY A 111 5.72 3.06 1.91
C GLY A 111 4.86 4.15 2.53
N ASP A 112 4.30 5.02 1.70
CA ASP A 112 3.52 6.20 2.06
C ASP A 112 2.03 6.12 1.66
N SER A 113 1.60 5.00 1.09
CA SER A 113 0.16 4.71 0.95
C SER A 113 -0.48 4.51 2.31
N ARG A 114 -1.59 5.21 2.57
CA ARG A 114 -2.17 5.30 3.91
C ARG A 114 -3.50 4.59 4.06
N VAL A 115 -3.70 3.99 5.21
CA VAL A 115 -4.99 3.48 5.68
C VAL A 115 -5.51 4.39 6.78
N TYR A 116 -6.77 4.82 6.66
CA TYR A 116 -7.47 5.62 7.65
C TYR A 116 -8.65 4.84 8.20
N GLN A 117 -8.82 4.81 9.51
CA GLN A 117 -10.02 4.29 10.14
C GLN A 117 -10.81 5.43 10.77
N PHE A 118 -12.07 5.52 10.38
CA PHE A 118 -13.03 6.48 10.94
C PHE A 118 -14.03 5.75 11.84
N ARG A 119 -14.39 6.40 12.93
CA ARG A 119 -15.50 6.00 13.80
C ARG A 119 -16.19 7.26 14.31
N ASP A 120 -17.51 7.31 14.22
CA ASP A 120 -18.32 8.45 14.66
C ASP A 120 -17.82 9.80 14.13
N GLY A 121 -17.45 9.83 12.83
CA GLY A 121 -16.94 11.03 12.14
C GLY A 121 -15.51 11.45 12.53
N LYS A 122 -14.79 10.66 13.32
CA LYS A 122 -13.41 10.95 13.76
C LYS A 122 -12.43 9.91 13.24
N ILE A 123 -11.22 10.35 12.92
CA ILE A 123 -10.11 9.44 12.64
C ILE A 123 -9.67 8.83 13.98
N ILE A 124 -9.73 7.50 14.08
CA ILE A 124 -9.27 6.76 15.26
C ILE A 124 -7.98 5.99 15.01
N PHE A 125 -7.61 5.83 13.76
CA PHE A 125 -6.34 5.21 13.35
C PHE A 125 -5.91 5.77 12.00
N ILE A 126 -4.59 5.92 11.83
CA ILE A 126 -3.92 6.26 10.57
C ILE A 126 -2.54 5.59 10.55
N THR A 127 -2.17 5.00 9.43
CA THR A 127 -0.82 4.49 9.21
C THR A 127 0.18 5.64 9.13
N SER A 128 1.43 5.41 9.54
CA SER A 128 2.52 6.39 9.38
C SER A 128 3.39 6.03 8.18
N ASP A 129 3.77 7.03 7.41
CA ASP A 129 4.61 6.84 6.23
C ASP A 129 5.98 6.25 6.60
N HIS A 130 6.48 5.35 5.78
CA HIS A 130 7.85 4.87 5.85
C HIS A 130 8.77 5.77 5.00
N SER A 131 8.80 7.06 5.32
CA SER A 131 9.68 8.03 4.67
C SER A 131 10.73 8.55 5.64
N TRP A 132 11.84 9.08 5.10
CA TRP A 132 12.86 9.72 5.91
C TRP A 132 12.29 10.89 6.71
N VAL A 133 11.44 11.69 6.07
CA VAL A 133 10.83 12.87 6.70
C VAL A 133 9.89 12.48 7.83
N ALA A 134 9.03 11.48 7.62
CA ALA A 134 8.14 10.98 8.68
C ALA A 134 8.93 10.45 9.88
N ASN A 135 10.02 9.74 9.62
CA ASN A 135 10.92 9.25 10.67
C ASN A 135 11.63 10.40 11.41
N ALA A 136 12.05 11.45 10.69
CA ALA A 136 12.69 12.63 11.28
C ALA A 136 11.72 13.40 12.20
N VAL A 137 10.45 13.54 11.78
CA VAL A 137 9.41 14.14 12.63
C VAL A 137 9.14 13.29 13.86
N LYS A 138 9.00 11.97 13.71
CA LYS A 138 8.78 11.05 14.83
C LYS A 138 9.92 11.08 15.85
N LYS A 139 11.15 11.28 15.39
CA LYS A 139 12.35 11.42 16.25
C LYS A 139 12.55 12.83 16.81
N GLY A 140 11.68 13.79 16.47
CA GLY A 140 11.83 15.19 16.89
C GLY A 140 12.96 15.95 16.21
N VAL A 141 13.53 15.42 15.12
CA VAL A 141 14.59 16.07 14.33
C VAL A 141 14.03 17.17 13.44
N LEU A 142 12.79 16.99 12.97
CA LEU A 142 12.04 17.98 12.19
C LEU A 142 10.70 18.28 12.87
N ARG A 143 10.26 19.54 12.80
CA ARG A 143 8.89 19.89 13.14
C ARG A 143 7.93 19.47 12.00
N PRO A 144 6.67 19.14 12.28
CA PRO A 144 5.72 18.75 11.24
C PRO A 144 5.59 19.76 10.09
N VAL A 145 5.66 21.06 10.41
CA VAL A 145 5.60 22.14 9.40
C VAL A 145 6.83 22.17 8.50
N GLU A 146 8.00 21.83 9.01
CA GLU A 146 9.26 21.77 8.24
C GLU A 146 9.27 20.57 7.30
N ALA A 147 8.63 19.49 7.71
CA ALA A 147 8.48 18.29 6.92
C ALA A 147 7.75 18.54 5.58
N LEU A 148 6.76 19.43 5.57
CA LEU A 148 5.97 19.74 4.37
C LEU A 148 6.80 20.38 3.24
N PHE A 149 7.87 21.07 3.58
CA PHE A 149 8.72 21.80 2.63
C PHE A 149 10.12 21.23 2.52
N HIS A 150 10.37 20.09 3.15
CA HIS A 150 11.70 19.47 3.15
C HIS A 150 12.04 18.92 1.75
N PRO A 151 13.29 19.13 1.24
CA PRO A 151 13.69 18.62 -0.09
C PRO A 151 13.50 17.11 -0.26
N ARG A 152 13.53 16.34 0.84
CA ARG A 152 13.31 14.89 0.86
C ARG A 152 11.89 14.49 1.28
N ALA A 153 10.91 15.39 1.07
CA ALA A 153 9.51 15.09 1.46
C ALA A 153 8.91 13.86 0.76
N ASN A 154 9.47 13.53 -0.42
CA ASN A 154 9.03 12.41 -1.25
C ASN A 154 10.02 11.22 -1.24
N GLU A 155 10.90 11.12 -0.23
CA GLU A 155 11.84 10.00 -0.07
C GLU A 155 11.45 9.05 1.05
#